data_f243b55e25409a4eb504b986b7601ba1
#
_entry.id   f243b55e25409a4eb504b986b7601ba1
#
_cell.length_a   1.000
_cell.length_b   1.000
_cell.length_c   1.000
_cell.angle_alpha   90.00
_cell.angle_beta   90.00
_cell.angle_gamma   90.00
#
_symmetry.space_group_name_H-M   'P 1'
#
loop_
_entity.id
_entity.type
_entity.pdbx_description
1 polymer ?
#
loop_
_entity_poly.entity_id
_entity_poly.type
_entity_poly.pdbx_seq_one_letter_code
_entity_poly.pdbx_strand_id
1 'polypeptide(L)'
;MLTDIEIAAQAKMKRITDVAAAMGIRPEELEPYGHYKAKLSDDLLARLQDRPDGKLVLVTAVNPTPAGEGKTTVSIGLGQAMCKLGKNAVIALREPSLGPVFGIKGGAAGGGYSQVVPMEDINLHFTGDLHAITSANNLMCALLDNHIQQGNVLGIDPRRVQVKRCMDMNDRALRNIICSLGGTLNGVPREDHFCITVASEVMAILCLAENLQDLKKRLGDILVAYTYDGAPVYARDIQANGAMTVLLKDAIKPNLVQTLENTPAIMHGGPFANIAHGCNSVRATKTALKLGDYAITEAGFGSDLGAEKFFDIKCRYAGLTPACVVLVSTVRSMKYNGGVPKDQLKEENLDALRAGSVNLLAHIENLKKFGVPVVVAINHFYADTQAEIDYVEQICKAAGADFAVTKCFAEGGAGSLELAEKVAAACEKENHFHTLYDLDLPVYEKIEKIAKEVYGADGVDYTKAAKKAIDGFIALGADKLPVCMAKTQYSLSDDPTKLGRPGGFRITVSSASLSAGAGFLVCQTGNVMTMPGLSKSPAAYRIDVDDQGNTVGLF
;
A
#
# COMPACT_ATOMS: atom_id res chain seq x y z
N MET A 1 24.80 -0.39 -17.90
CA MET A 1 23.33 -0.28 -17.96
C MET A 1 23.02 1.05 -17.29
N LEU A 2 22.16 1.88 -17.88
CA LEU A 2 21.75 3.15 -17.28
C LEU A 2 21.02 2.89 -15.96
N THR A 3 21.14 3.80 -15.01
CA THR A 3 20.39 3.82 -13.76
C THR A 3 18.94 4.25 -14.01
N ASP A 4 18.04 3.99 -13.06
CA ASP A 4 16.63 4.35 -13.21
C ASP A 4 16.44 5.87 -13.40
N ILE A 5 17.22 6.70 -12.71
CA ILE A 5 17.17 8.16 -12.88
C ILE A 5 17.70 8.61 -14.26
N GLU A 6 18.76 7.97 -14.78
CA GLU A 6 19.29 8.28 -16.11
C GLU A 6 18.29 7.89 -17.21
N ILE A 7 17.56 6.77 -17.04
CA ILE A 7 16.47 6.37 -17.95
C ILE A 7 15.34 7.39 -17.88
N ALA A 8 14.92 7.77 -16.67
CA ALA A 8 13.85 8.74 -16.46
C ALA A 8 14.20 10.14 -17.05
N ALA A 9 15.46 10.57 -16.92
CA ALA A 9 15.92 11.85 -17.48
C ALA A 9 15.86 11.89 -19.02
N GLN A 10 15.89 10.74 -19.71
CA GLN A 10 15.73 10.65 -21.16
C GLN A 10 14.27 10.59 -21.63
N ALA A 11 13.31 10.61 -20.71
CA ALA A 11 11.89 10.47 -21.01
C ALA A 11 11.38 11.63 -21.89
N LYS A 12 10.67 11.29 -22.96
CA LYS A 12 9.95 12.26 -23.80
C LYS A 12 8.54 12.47 -23.25
N MET A 13 8.46 13.19 -22.13
CA MET A 13 7.17 13.46 -21.48
C MET A 13 6.29 14.38 -22.32
N LYS A 14 5.02 14.01 -22.45
CA LYS A 14 3.96 14.91 -22.94
C LYS A 14 3.59 15.91 -21.85
N ARG A 15 3.06 17.07 -22.24
CA ARG A 15 2.45 17.96 -21.25
C ARG A 15 1.29 17.24 -20.57
N ILE A 16 1.11 17.46 -19.27
CA ILE A 16 0.05 16.76 -18.52
C ILE A 16 -1.34 17.12 -19.04
N THR A 17 -1.50 18.31 -19.59
CA THR A 17 -2.72 18.75 -20.29
C THR A 17 -3.04 17.91 -21.51
N ASP A 18 -2.01 17.48 -22.27
CA ASP A 18 -2.20 16.64 -23.45
C ASP A 18 -2.55 15.19 -23.05
N VAL A 19 -1.92 14.69 -21.96
CA VAL A 19 -2.27 13.39 -21.37
C VAL A 19 -3.73 13.41 -20.90
N ALA A 20 -4.13 14.44 -20.17
CA ALA A 20 -5.50 14.60 -19.68
C ALA A 20 -6.52 14.70 -20.82
N ALA A 21 -6.23 15.49 -21.85
CA ALA A 21 -7.10 15.65 -23.02
C ALA A 21 -7.30 14.31 -23.76
N ALA A 22 -6.25 13.51 -23.89
CA ALA A 22 -6.33 12.17 -24.50
C ALA A 22 -7.23 11.21 -23.70
N MET A 23 -7.39 11.44 -22.40
CA MET A 23 -8.30 10.68 -21.52
C MET A 23 -9.73 11.25 -21.49
N GLY A 24 -10.01 12.34 -22.21
CA GLY A 24 -11.30 13.03 -22.17
C GLY A 24 -11.54 13.84 -20.89
N ILE A 25 -10.49 14.22 -20.20
CA ILE A 25 -10.52 15.14 -19.05
C ILE A 25 -10.53 16.57 -19.59
N ARG A 26 -11.44 17.39 -19.09
CA ARG A 26 -11.59 18.79 -19.52
C ARG A 26 -10.58 19.69 -18.82
N PRO A 27 -10.17 20.82 -19.42
CA PRO A 27 -9.21 21.73 -18.79
C PRO A 27 -9.63 22.21 -17.38
N GLU A 28 -10.90 22.47 -17.15
CA GLU A 28 -11.46 22.89 -15.87
C GLU A 28 -11.48 21.80 -14.80
N GLU A 29 -11.32 20.53 -15.20
CA GLU A 29 -11.25 19.37 -14.31
C GLU A 29 -9.82 19.02 -13.90
N LEU A 30 -8.84 19.78 -14.40
CA LEU A 30 -7.41 19.57 -14.19
C LEU A 30 -6.78 20.76 -13.46
N GLU A 31 -6.06 20.50 -12.38
CA GLU A 31 -5.28 21.51 -11.65
C GLU A 31 -3.78 21.22 -11.86
N PRO A 32 -3.09 21.89 -12.81
CA PRO A 32 -1.69 21.63 -13.12
C PRO A 32 -0.74 22.01 -11.99
N TYR A 33 0.19 21.11 -11.68
CA TYR A 33 1.33 21.32 -10.80
C TYR A 33 2.62 21.31 -11.63
N GLY A 34 2.85 22.37 -12.39
CA GLY A 34 3.89 22.46 -13.42
C GLY A 34 3.45 21.80 -14.73
N HIS A 35 4.42 21.30 -15.52
CA HIS A 35 4.16 20.84 -16.89
C HIS A 35 3.74 19.37 -16.99
N TYR A 36 4.11 18.53 -16.02
CA TYR A 36 4.08 17.08 -16.16
C TYR A 36 3.28 16.35 -15.08
N LYS A 37 2.68 17.07 -14.15
CA LYS A 37 1.82 16.54 -13.10
C LYS A 37 0.63 17.45 -12.84
N ALA A 38 -0.49 16.90 -12.40
CA ALA A 38 -1.69 17.65 -12.09
C ALA A 38 -2.55 16.93 -11.07
N LYS A 39 -3.40 17.64 -10.36
CA LYS A 39 -4.50 17.06 -9.58
C LYS A 39 -5.78 16.98 -10.40
N LEU A 40 -6.58 15.96 -10.12
CA LEU A 40 -7.89 15.72 -10.72
C LEU A 40 -8.98 16.27 -9.80
N SER A 41 -9.86 17.11 -10.34
CA SER A 41 -10.90 17.78 -9.56
C SER A 41 -12.05 16.85 -9.14
N ASP A 42 -12.84 17.27 -8.16
CA ASP A 42 -14.06 16.57 -7.76
C ASP A 42 -15.13 16.60 -8.87
N ASP A 43 -15.15 17.64 -9.70
CA ASP A 43 -16.09 17.79 -10.83
C ASP A 43 -15.88 16.69 -11.88
N LEU A 44 -14.62 16.25 -12.10
CA LEU A 44 -14.33 15.11 -12.96
C LEU A 44 -15.05 13.85 -12.48
N LEU A 45 -14.91 13.50 -11.20
CA LEU A 45 -15.56 12.32 -10.64
C LEU A 45 -17.08 12.41 -10.69
N ALA A 46 -17.64 13.58 -10.39
CA ALA A 46 -19.07 13.84 -10.49
C ALA A 46 -19.59 13.64 -11.91
N ARG A 47 -18.88 14.19 -12.93
CA ARG A 47 -19.25 14.03 -14.33
C ARG A 47 -19.17 12.58 -14.82
N LEU A 48 -18.20 11.81 -14.30
CA LEU A 48 -18.00 10.41 -14.72
C LEU A 48 -18.85 9.41 -13.94
N GLN A 49 -19.64 9.84 -12.97
CA GLN A 49 -20.34 8.96 -12.04
C GLN A 49 -21.15 7.86 -12.74
N ASP A 50 -21.90 8.21 -13.78
CA ASP A 50 -22.79 7.30 -14.51
C ASP A 50 -22.07 6.52 -15.65
N ARG A 51 -20.78 6.78 -15.87
CA ARG A 51 -20.00 6.02 -16.85
C ARG A 51 -19.77 4.60 -16.33
N PRO A 52 -19.90 3.55 -17.16
CA PRO A 52 -19.56 2.18 -16.77
C PRO A 52 -18.11 2.08 -16.29
N ASP A 53 -17.87 1.25 -15.30
CA ASP A 53 -16.51 0.95 -14.83
C ASP A 53 -15.79 0.04 -15.83
N GLY A 54 -14.49 0.31 -16.01
CA GLY A 54 -13.59 -0.61 -16.69
C GLY A 54 -13.28 -1.84 -15.84
N LYS A 55 -12.44 -2.73 -16.36
CA LYS A 55 -11.99 -3.94 -15.67
C LYS A 55 -10.92 -3.59 -14.63
N LEU A 56 -11.14 -3.94 -13.37
CA LEU A 56 -10.17 -3.75 -12.29
C LEU A 56 -9.18 -4.91 -12.25
N VAL A 57 -7.91 -4.62 -12.45
CA VAL A 57 -6.81 -5.59 -12.38
C VAL A 57 -5.98 -5.29 -11.14
N LEU A 58 -5.90 -6.24 -10.20
CA LEU A 58 -5.02 -6.14 -9.05
C LEU A 58 -3.68 -6.81 -9.36
N VAL A 59 -2.58 -6.08 -9.15
CA VAL A 59 -1.23 -6.65 -9.16
C VAL A 59 -0.74 -6.84 -7.72
N THR A 60 -0.39 -8.06 -7.38
CA THR A 60 0.17 -8.44 -6.09
C THR A 60 1.42 -9.30 -6.28
N ALA A 61 2.02 -9.82 -5.22
CA ALA A 61 3.21 -10.66 -5.33
C ALA A 61 3.19 -11.79 -4.29
N VAL A 62 4.13 -12.70 -4.41
CA VAL A 62 4.52 -13.63 -3.34
C VAL A 62 5.15 -12.87 -2.16
N ASN A 63 5.48 -13.56 -1.05
CA ASN A 63 6.19 -12.90 0.05
C ASN A 63 7.48 -12.24 -0.46
N PRO A 64 7.74 -10.97 -0.10
CA PRO A 64 8.91 -10.25 -0.58
C PRO A 64 10.21 -10.88 -0.08
N THR A 65 11.21 -10.88 -0.95
CA THR A 65 12.57 -11.33 -0.65
C THR A 65 13.54 -10.15 -0.67
N PRO A 66 14.77 -10.32 -0.14
CA PRO A 66 15.78 -9.27 -0.22
C PRO A 66 16.18 -8.87 -1.65
N ALA A 67 15.81 -9.68 -2.65
CA ALA A 67 16.09 -9.41 -4.07
C ALA A 67 15.01 -8.50 -4.71
N GLY A 68 13.82 -8.43 -4.09
CA GLY A 68 12.65 -7.73 -4.64
C GLY A 68 11.97 -8.50 -5.78
N GLU A 69 10.65 -8.41 -5.90
CA GLU A 69 9.86 -9.09 -6.94
C GLU A 69 9.50 -8.19 -8.12
N GLY A 70 9.66 -6.86 -7.97
CA GLY A 70 9.41 -5.89 -9.03
C GLY A 70 7.93 -5.65 -9.33
N LYS A 71 7.05 -5.78 -8.33
CA LYS A 71 5.59 -5.63 -8.48
C LYS A 71 5.19 -4.32 -9.16
N THR A 72 5.69 -3.17 -8.71
CA THR A 72 5.37 -1.86 -9.30
C THR A 72 5.84 -1.76 -10.73
N THR A 73 7.05 -2.26 -11.04
CA THR A 73 7.58 -2.33 -12.40
C THR A 73 6.67 -3.16 -13.32
N VAL A 74 6.21 -4.32 -12.82
CA VAL A 74 5.26 -5.17 -13.59
C VAL A 74 3.90 -4.49 -13.76
N SER A 75 3.40 -3.77 -12.75
CA SER A 75 2.14 -3.01 -12.87
C SER A 75 2.22 -1.95 -13.97
N ILE A 76 3.34 -1.23 -14.02
CA ILE A 76 3.58 -0.19 -15.02
C ILE A 76 3.78 -0.82 -16.41
N GLY A 77 4.63 -1.85 -16.51
CA GLY A 77 4.87 -2.57 -17.76
C GLY A 77 3.61 -3.20 -18.34
N LEU A 78 2.74 -3.74 -17.49
CA LEU A 78 1.43 -4.25 -17.91
C LEU A 78 0.54 -3.13 -18.47
N GLY A 79 0.47 -1.97 -17.82
CA GLY A 79 -0.30 -0.82 -18.31
C GLY A 79 0.22 -0.32 -19.66
N GLN A 80 1.55 -0.19 -19.80
CA GLN A 80 2.21 0.17 -21.06
C GLN A 80 1.90 -0.85 -22.16
N ALA A 81 1.95 -2.15 -21.84
CA ALA A 81 1.65 -3.23 -22.79
C ALA A 81 0.18 -3.23 -23.24
N MET A 82 -0.76 -3.01 -22.31
CA MET A 82 -2.19 -2.86 -22.65
C MET A 82 -2.40 -1.73 -23.66
N CYS A 83 -1.76 -0.57 -23.44
CA CYS A 83 -1.84 0.56 -24.37
C CYS A 83 -1.21 0.23 -25.74
N LYS A 84 -0.10 -0.51 -25.78
CA LYS A 84 0.49 -1.00 -27.05
C LYS A 84 -0.43 -1.96 -27.81
N LEU A 85 -1.25 -2.72 -27.12
CA LEU A 85 -2.30 -3.58 -27.73
C LEU A 85 -3.57 -2.79 -28.12
N GLY A 86 -3.53 -1.45 -28.07
CA GLY A 86 -4.65 -0.60 -28.42
C GLY A 86 -5.78 -0.58 -27.39
N LYS A 87 -5.53 -1.04 -26.17
CA LYS A 87 -6.49 -1.00 -25.07
C LYS A 87 -6.31 0.28 -24.26
N ASN A 88 -7.41 0.86 -23.81
CA ASN A 88 -7.37 2.05 -22.96
C ASN A 88 -7.12 1.64 -21.49
N ALA A 89 -5.87 1.70 -21.04
CA ALA A 89 -5.49 1.33 -19.68
C ALA A 89 -5.04 2.56 -18.87
N VAL A 90 -5.45 2.60 -17.61
CA VAL A 90 -5.02 3.61 -16.61
C VAL A 90 -4.42 2.88 -15.43
N ILE A 91 -3.23 3.31 -15.01
CA ILE A 91 -2.51 2.72 -13.87
C ILE A 91 -2.85 3.54 -12.62
N ALA A 92 -3.14 2.88 -11.49
CA ALA A 92 -3.41 3.54 -10.21
C ALA A 92 -2.43 3.02 -9.14
N LEU A 93 -1.53 3.88 -8.66
CA LEU A 93 -0.41 3.53 -7.78
C LEU A 93 -0.44 4.34 -6.46
N ARG A 94 0.38 3.88 -5.50
CA ARG A 94 0.65 4.62 -4.27
C ARG A 94 1.73 5.67 -4.49
N GLU A 95 1.65 6.75 -3.72
CA GLU A 95 2.75 7.70 -3.58
C GLU A 95 3.88 7.12 -2.73
N PRO A 96 5.15 7.37 -3.07
CA PRO A 96 6.28 7.03 -2.21
C PRO A 96 6.37 7.97 -1.01
N SER A 97 6.87 7.43 0.11
CA SER A 97 7.22 8.16 1.33
C SER A 97 8.71 8.43 1.37
N LEU A 98 9.12 9.60 1.87
CA LEU A 98 10.53 10.00 1.95
C LEU A 98 11.38 9.05 2.80
N GLY A 99 10.81 8.51 3.88
CA GLY A 99 11.54 7.59 4.74
C GLY A 99 12.10 6.36 4.00
N PRO A 100 11.29 5.60 3.26
CA PRO A 100 11.77 4.53 2.38
C PRO A 100 12.74 4.99 1.29
N VAL A 101 12.50 6.14 0.66
CA VAL A 101 13.35 6.70 -0.41
C VAL A 101 14.76 6.97 0.10
N PHE A 102 14.90 7.64 1.25
CA PHE A 102 16.19 7.93 1.88
C PHE A 102 16.73 6.78 2.74
N GLY A 103 15.95 5.71 2.93
CA GLY A 103 16.28 4.52 3.74
C GLY A 103 16.99 3.43 2.93
N ILE A 104 16.32 2.27 2.84
CA ILE A 104 16.86 1.06 2.18
C ILE A 104 16.16 0.77 0.85
N LYS A 105 14.85 1.07 0.77
CA LYS A 105 14.04 0.79 -0.42
C LYS A 105 14.23 1.88 -1.46
N GLY A 106 14.31 1.48 -2.72
CA GLY A 106 14.08 2.36 -3.84
C GLY A 106 12.68 2.95 -3.84
N GLY A 107 12.44 4.00 -4.63
CA GLY A 107 11.14 4.67 -4.75
C GLY A 107 10.03 3.77 -5.30
N ALA A 108 8.80 4.26 -5.24
CA ALA A 108 7.62 3.56 -5.75
C ALA A 108 7.29 3.92 -7.21
N ALA A 109 8.24 4.43 -7.98
CA ALA A 109 8.04 4.88 -9.36
C ALA A 109 8.25 3.78 -10.43
N GLY A 110 8.48 2.53 -10.03
CA GLY A 110 8.89 1.44 -10.94
C GLY A 110 10.40 1.38 -11.14
N GLY A 111 10.86 0.78 -12.23
CA GLY A 111 12.29 0.66 -12.55
C GLY A 111 12.54 0.26 -14.00
N GLY A 112 13.77 0.48 -14.47
CA GLY A 112 14.15 0.25 -15.87
C GLY A 112 13.28 1.05 -16.84
N TYR A 113 12.79 0.41 -17.88
CA TYR A 113 11.91 1.03 -18.87
C TYR A 113 10.41 1.00 -18.50
N SER A 114 10.09 0.56 -17.29
CA SER A 114 8.73 0.59 -16.74
C SER A 114 8.70 1.49 -15.49
N GLN A 115 8.67 2.80 -15.72
CA GLN A 115 8.63 3.85 -14.69
C GLN A 115 7.51 4.85 -14.95
N VAL A 116 6.99 5.45 -13.86
CA VAL A 116 6.19 6.68 -13.89
C VAL A 116 7.11 7.88 -13.77
N VAL A 117 6.79 8.94 -14.52
CA VAL A 117 7.55 10.18 -14.59
C VAL A 117 6.65 11.41 -14.39
N PRO A 118 7.16 12.50 -13.82
CA PRO A 118 8.56 12.81 -13.47
C PRO A 118 9.03 12.08 -12.20
N MET A 119 10.04 11.22 -12.32
CA MET A 119 10.46 10.30 -11.26
C MET A 119 10.97 11.03 -10.01
N GLU A 120 11.77 12.08 -10.21
CA GLU A 120 12.35 12.86 -9.11
C GLU A 120 11.25 13.53 -8.27
N ASP A 121 10.34 14.28 -8.91
CA ASP A 121 9.22 14.95 -8.23
C ASP A 121 8.37 13.95 -7.44
N ILE A 122 8.06 12.79 -8.04
CA ILE A 122 7.24 11.75 -7.41
C ILE A 122 7.90 11.22 -6.15
N ASN A 123 9.22 10.99 -6.16
CA ASN A 123 9.94 10.40 -5.04
C ASN A 123 10.36 11.40 -3.95
N LEU A 124 10.32 12.70 -4.23
CA LEU A 124 10.69 13.75 -3.27
C LEU A 124 9.45 14.53 -2.79
N HIS A 125 9.19 15.68 -3.39
CA HIS A 125 8.04 16.54 -3.05
C HIS A 125 7.06 16.58 -4.21
N PHE A 126 6.16 15.60 -4.26
CA PHE A 126 5.29 15.39 -5.41
C PHE A 126 4.31 16.57 -5.62
N THR A 127 3.22 16.59 -4.85
CA THR A 127 2.20 17.65 -4.88
C THR A 127 1.84 18.16 -3.48
N GLY A 128 2.57 17.70 -2.47
CA GLY A 128 2.42 18.12 -1.08
C GLY A 128 1.47 17.26 -0.23
N ASP A 129 0.95 16.16 -0.76
CA ASP A 129 -0.05 15.35 -0.05
C ASP A 129 0.50 14.76 1.26
N LEU A 130 1.73 14.22 1.27
CA LEU A 130 2.36 13.70 2.48
C LEU A 130 2.63 14.78 3.52
N HIS A 131 3.01 16.00 3.09
CA HIS A 131 3.14 17.15 3.98
C HIS A 131 1.78 17.55 4.59
N ALA A 132 0.73 17.59 3.79
CA ALA A 132 -0.62 17.90 4.26
C ALA A 132 -1.13 16.89 5.30
N ILE A 133 -0.89 15.58 5.06
CA ILE A 133 -1.23 14.51 6.01
C ILE A 133 -0.45 14.66 7.31
N THR A 134 0.86 14.90 7.23
CA THR A 134 1.71 15.16 8.39
C THR A 134 1.20 16.35 9.20
N SER A 135 0.88 17.45 8.52
CA SER A 135 0.38 18.68 9.16
C SER A 135 -0.98 18.46 9.82
N ALA A 136 -1.91 17.78 9.16
CA ALA A 136 -3.24 17.49 9.72
C ALA A 136 -3.16 16.59 10.94
N ASN A 137 -2.35 15.52 10.88
CA ASN A 137 -2.14 14.62 12.01
C ASN A 137 -1.51 15.34 13.20
N ASN A 138 -0.49 16.15 12.97
CA ASN A 138 0.21 16.87 14.04
C ASN A 138 -0.63 18.02 14.60
N LEU A 139 -1.49 18.65 13.80
CA LEU A 139 -2.48 19.61 14.30
C LEU A 139 -3.44 18.95 15.28
N MET A 140 -3.95 17.75 14.99
CA MET A 140 -4.81 17.00 15.91
C MET A 140 -4.10 16.73 17.25
N CYS A 141 -2.83 16.29 17.20
CA CYS A 141 -2.04 16.06 18.42
C CYS A 141 -1.80 17.36 19.20
N ALA A 142 -1.53 18.47 18.51
CA ALA A 142 -1.33 19.76 19.13
C ALA A 142 -2.64 20.28 19.80
N LEU A 143 -3.78 20.11 19.16
CA LEU A 143 -5.09 20.46 19.74
C LEU A 143 -5.43 19.61 20.95
N LEU A 144 -5.08 18.32 20.96
CA LEU A 144 -5.24 17.44 22.10
C LEU A 144 -4.42 17.93 23.31
N ASP A 145 -3.11 18.18 23.11
CA ASP A 145 -2.24 18.67 24.18
C ASP A 145 -2.65 20.08 24.65
N ASN A 146 -3.10 20.95 23.74
CA ASN A 146 -3.65 22.26 24.08
C ASN A 146 -4.93 22.13 24.92
N HIS A 147 -5.84 21.19 24.58
CA HIS A 147 -7.04 20.94 25.39
C HIS A 147 -6.69 20.51 26.82
N ILE A 148 -5.70 19.62 26.96
CA ILE A 148 -5.23 19.19 28.30
C ILE A 148 -4.63 20.37 29.08
N GLN A 149 -3.85 21.25 28.43
CA GLN A 149 -3.21 22.41 29.01
C GLN A 149 -4.23 23.50 29.44
N GLN A 150 -5.26 23.73 28.63
CA GLN A 150 -6.21 24.83 28.78
C GLN A 150 -7.44 24.46 29.67
N GLY A 151 -7.22 23.60 30.63
CA GLY A 151 -8.22 23.27 31.65
C GLY A 151 -8.87 21.90 31.52
N ASN A 152 -8.57 21.15 30.46
CA ASN A 152 -8.97 19.75 30.31
C ASN A 152 -10.44 19.46 30.66
N VAL A 153 -11.36 20.24 30.11
CA VAL A 153 -12.80 20.16 30.44
C VAL A 153 -13.42 18.79 30.12
N LEU A 154 -12.82 18.03 29.20
CA LEU A 154 -13.23 16.65 28.87
C LEU A 154 -12.68 15.62 29.87
N GLY A 155 -11.79 16.00 30.77
CA GLY A 155 -11.19 15.09 31.74
C GLY A 155 -10.30 14.02 31.10
N ILE A 156 -9.56 14.35 30.03
CA ILE A 156 -8.64 13.44 29.35
C ILE A 156 -7.52 13.01 30.29
N ASP A 157 -7.27 11.71 30.39
CA ASP A 157 -6.10 11.16 31.08
C ASP A 157 -4.87 11.22 30.13
N PRO A 158 -3.85 12.05 30.43
CA PRO A 158 -2.65 12.18 29.59
C PRO A 158 -1.87 10.88 29.37
N ARG A 159 -2.07 9.87 30.25
CA ARG A 159 -1.46 8.54 30.13
C ARG A 159 -2.21 7.61 29.18
N ARG A 160 -3.37 8.03 28.68
CA ARG A 160 -4.27 7.22 27.85
C ARG A 160 -4.53 7.84 26.48
N VAL A 161 -3.58 8.65 26.00
CA VAL A 161 -3.57 9.16 24.63
C VAL A 161 -3.33 8.02 23.65
N GLN A 162 -4.11 7.94 22.57
CA GLN A 162 -4.07 6.86 21.58
C GLN A 162 -3.38 7.27 20.27
N VAL A 163 -3.42 8.56 19.95
CA VAL A 163 -2.82 9.09 18.71
C VAL A 163 -1.34 9.35 18.88
N LYS A 164 -0.62 9.30 17.75
CA LYS A 164 0.81 9.56 17.65
C LYS A 164 1.05 10.75 16.74
N ARG A 165 2.11 11.50 17.00
CA ARG A 165 2.64 12.44 16.01
C ARG A 165 3.20 11.68 14.82
N CYS A 166 3.37 12.34 13.70
CA CYS A 166 4.00 11.71 12.55
C CYS A 166 5.03 12.62 11.87
N MET A 167 5.96 11.98 11.17
CA MET A 167 6.97 12.61 10.32
C MET A 167 7.28 11.68 9.15
N ASP A 168 7.39 12.24 7.94
CA ASP A 168 7.67 11.43 6.76
C ASP A 168 9.17 11.18 6.56
N MET A 169 9.79 10.60 7.60
CA MET A 169 11.20 10.22 7.60
C MET A 169 11.43 9.05 8.55
N ASN A 170 12.45 8.22 8.25
CA ASN A 170 12.87 7.15 9.15
C ASN A 170 13.72 7.72 10.29
N ASP A 171 13.17 7.77 11.51
CA ASP A 171 13.88 8.25 12.69
C ASP A 171 13.58 7.42 13.94
N ARG A 172 14.47 6.50 14.26
CA ARG A 172 14.30 5.62 15.44
C ARG A 172 14.35 6.36 16.78
N ALA A 173 14.96 7.55 16.83
CA ALA A 173 15.05 8.32 18.06
C ALA A 173 13.70 8.88 18.52
N LEU A 174 12.76 9.01 17.58
CA LEU A 174 11.42 9.52 17.84
C LEU A 174 10.39 8.45 18.22
N ARG A 175 10.77 7.16 18.30
CA ARG A 175 9.84 6.07 18.65
C ARG A 175 9.14 6.28 19.97
N ASN A 176 9.89 6.74 20.97
CA ASN A 176 9.38 7.07 22.29
C ASN A 176 10.06 8.34 22.75
N ILE A 177 9.27 9.34 23.13
CA ILE A 177 9.74 10.65 23.59
C ILE A 177 8.95 11.08 24.82
N ILE A 178 9.44 12.10 25.51
CA ILE A 178 8.65 12.84 26.49
C ILE A 178 8.41 14.23 25.90
N CYS A 179 7.14 14.60 25.74
CA CYS A 179 6.76 15.92 25.28
C CYS A 179 6.44 16.86 26.46
N SER A 180 6.30 18.15 26.17
CA SER A 180 5.88 19.20 27.11
C SER A 180 6.82 19.42 28.32
N LEU A 181 8.13 19.14 28.15
CA LEU A 181 9.13 19.51 29.16
C LEU A 181 9.39 21.03 29.16
N GLY A 182 9.88 21.58 30.29
CA GLY A 182 10.28 22.98 30.40
C GLY A 182 9.34 23.86 31.23
N GLY A 183 8.50 23.26 32.06
CA GLY A 183 7.63 23.96 33.03
C GLY A 183 6.19 24.13 32.57
N THR A 184 5.38 24.75 33.42
CA THR A 184 3.92 24.79 33.29
C THR A 184 3.39 25.52 32.05
N LEU A 185 4.20 26.37 31.43
CA LEU A 185 3.84 27.06 30.18
C LEU A 185 3.91 26.15 28.94
N ASN A 186 4.62 25.01 29.04
CA ASN A 186 4.86 24.11 27.90
C ASN A 186 3.87 22.93 27.84
N GLY A 187 2.93 22.85 28.75
CA GLY A 187 1.93 21.78 28.79
C GLY A 187 2.14 20.77 29.90
N VAL A 188 1.45 19.66 29.83
CA VAL A 188 1.53 18.55 30.79
C VAL A 188 2.53 17.51 30.26
N PRO A 189 3.67 17.26 30.97
CA PRO A 189 4.63 16.26 30.52
C PRO A 189 3.99 14.87 30.42
N ARG A 190 4.15 14.22 29.27
CA ARG A 190 3.68 12.86 29.02
C ARG A 190 4.58 12.13 28.05
N GLU A 191 4.50 10.81 28.07
CA GLU A 191 5.06 9.98 27.02
C GLU A 191 4.30 10.21 25.70
N ASP A 192 5.04 10.31 24.61
CA ASP A 192 4.51 10.43 23.26
C ASP A 192 5.33 9.58 22.29
N HIS A 193 4.82 9.41 21.08
CA HIS A 193 5.43 8.58 20.07
C HIS A 193 5.28 9.25 18.70
N PHE A 194 6.23 8.96 17.81
CA PHE A 194 6.07 9.26 16.38
C PHE A 194 5.84 7.98 15.58
N CYS A 195 5.01 8.08 14.55
CA CYS A 195 5.00 7.12 13.45
C CYS A 195 5.42 7.81 12.15
N ILE A 196 5.84 7.04 11.16
CA ILE A 196 6.04 7.59 9.82
C ILE A 196 4.68 7.98 9.23
N THR A 197 4.62 9.06 8.46
CA THR A 197 3.35 9.62 7.94
C THR A 197 2.45 8.59 7.27
N VAL A 198 3.02 7.69 6.49
CA VAL A 198 2.30 6.60 5.80
C VAL A 198 1.78 5.48 6.72
N ALA A 199 2.16 5.52 8.01
CA ALA A 199 1.62 4.64 9.06
C ALA A 199 0.52 5.31 9.90
N SER A 200 0.24 6.59 9.68
CA SER A 200 -0.80 7.32 10.41
C SER A 200 -2.20 6.88 10.00
N GLU A 201 -3.15 6.98 10.93
CA GLU A 201 -4.56 6.75 10.62
C GLU A 201 -5.09 7.78 9.61
N VAL A 202 -4.59 9.02 9.64
CA VAL A 202 -4.96 10.08 8.69
C VAL A 202 -4.64 9.68 7.25
N MET A 203 -3.50 9.00 7.01
CA MET A 203 -3.17 8.44 5.69
C MET A 203 -4.19 7.37 5.27
N ALA A 204 -4.54 6.46 6.16
CA ALA A 204 -5.54 5.42 5.87
C ALA A 204 -6.92 6.03 5.58
N ILE A 205 -7.32 7.04 6.35
CA ILE A 205 -8.57 7.77 6.16
C ILE A 205 -8.60 8.47 4.80
N LEU A 206 -7.54 9.20 4.42
CA LEU A 206 -7.46 9.85 3.12
C LEU A 206 -7.64 8.85 1.97
N CYS A 207 -7.06 7.66 2.09
CA CYS A 207 -7.13 6.62 1.07
C CYS A 207 -8.49 5.92 0.99
N LEU A 208 -9.28 5.90 2.07
CA LEU A 208 -10.60 5.28 2.11
C LEU A 208 -11.75 6.28 1.92
N ALA A 209 -11.50 7.57 2.10
CA ALA A 209 -12.51 8.62 1.94
C ALA A 209 -13.01 8.73 0.49
N GLU A 210 -14.32 8.84 0.33
CA GLU A 210 -14.96 8.98 -0.99
C GLU A 210 -15.03 10.43 -1.47
N ASN A 211 -15.20 11.36 -0.54
CA ASN A 211 -15.32 12.79 -0.79
C ASN A 211 -14.91 13.60 0.45
N LEU A 212 -14.95 14.92 0.35
CA LEU A 212 -14.52 15.83 1.41
C LEU A 212 -15.40 15.73 2.67
N GLN A 213 -16.68 15.44 2.54
CA GLN A 213 -17.59 15.29 3.69
C GLN A 213 -17.34 13.97 4.43
N ASP A 214 -17.13 12.88 3.67
CA ASP A 214 -16.73 11.59 4.26
C ASP A 214 -15.35 11.70 4.94
N LEU A 215 -14.39 12.39 4.31
CA LEU A 215 -13.09 12.71 4.92
C LEU A 215 -13.27 13.40 6.27
N LYS A 216 -14.06 14.48 6.33
CA LYS A 216 -14.31 15.24 7.54
C LYS A 216 -14.97 14.40 8.65
N LYS A 217 -15.92 13.56 8.28
CA LYS A 217 -16.58 12.64 9.20
C LYS A 217 -15.59 11.65 9.78
N ARG A 218 -14.83 10.94 8.91
CA ARG A 218 -13.82 9.95 9.32
C ARG A 218 -12.73 10.56 10.21
N LEU A 219 -12.24 11.75 9.87
CA LEU A 219 -11.28 12.47 10.71
C LEU A 219 -11.85 12.76 12.11
N GLY A 220 -13.15 13.09 12.19
CA GLY A 220 -13.84 13.30 13.46
C GLY A 220 -13.97 12.04 14.31
N ASP A 221 -14.00 10.88 13.67
CA ASP A 221 -14.17 9.57 14.31
C ASP A 221 -12.85 8.96 14.83
N ILE A 222 -11.69 9.61 14.62
CA ILE A 222 -10.39 9.16 15.19
C ILE A 222 -10.49 9.15 16.72
N LEU A 223 -10.20 7.99 17.32
CA LEU A 223 -10.10 7.83 18.77
C LEU A 223 -8.78 8.44 19.27
N VAL A 224 -8.84 9.61 19.93
CA VAL A 224 -7.64 10.36 20.32
C VAL A 224 -7.15 10.03 21.74
N ALA A 225 -8.06 9.73 22.67
CA ALA A 225 -7.70 9.45 24.06
C ALA A 225 -8.86 8.79 24.81
N TYR A 226 -8.62 8.52 26.10
CA TYR A 226 -9.68 8.20 27.07
C TYR A 226 -9.66 9.20 28.23
N THR A 227 -10.83 9.42 28.82
CA THR A 227 -10.96 10.21 30.07
C THR A 227 -10.44 9.41 31.27
N TYR A 228 -10.29 10.07 32.42
CA TYR A 228 -9.97 9.40 33.69
C TYR A 228 -10.98 8.31 34.05
N ASP A 229 -12.26 8.50 33.72
CA ASP A 229 -13.35 7.54 33.97
C ASP A 229 -13.40 6.43 32.89
N GLY A 230 -12.58 6.52 31.86
CA GLY A 230 -12.48 5.51 30.80
C GLY A 230 -13.39 5.71 29.62
N ALA A 231 -14.08 6.83 29.49
CA ALA A 231 -14.86 7.17 28.31
C ALA A 231 -13.95 7.50 27.11
N PRO A 232 -14.30 7.09 25.88
CA PRO A 232 -13.54 7.43 24.68
C PRO A 232 -13.68 8.92 24.34
N VAL A 233 -12.62 9.53 23.85
CA VAL A 233 -12.58 10.89 23.30
C VAL A 233 -12.15 10.82 21.85
N TYR A 234 -12.91 11.46 20.98
CA TYR A 234 -12.67 11.45 19.55
C TYR A 234 -12.17 12.82 19.06
N ALA A 235 -11.58 12.88 17.87
CA ALA A 235 -11.07 14.12 17.29
C ALA A 235 -12.15 15.20 17.11
N ARG A 236 -13.42 14.83 16.91
CA ARG A 236 -14.56 15.76 16.90
C ARG A 236 -14.82 16.42 18.25
N ASP A 237 -14.55 15.72 19.36
CA ASP A 237 -14.80 16.23 20.71
C ASP A 237 -13.81 17.36 21.09
N ILE A 238 -12.60 17.31 20.53
CA ILE A 238 -11.60 18.39 20.59
C ILE A 238 -11.67 19.34 19.38
N GLN A 239 -12.71 19.23 18.55
CA GLN A 239 -13.00 20.08 17.38
C GLN A 239 -11.87 20.13 16.34
N ALA A 240 -11.08 19.05 16.20
CA ALA A 240 -9.92 19.01 15.31
C ALA A 240 -10.30 18.79 13.83
N ASN A 241 -11.36 18.00 13.57
CA ASN A 241 -11.68 17.48 12.25
C ASN A 241 -11.94 18.57 11.19
N GLY A 242 -12.49 19.72 11.54
CA GLY A 242 -12.72 20.82 10.60
C GLY A 242 -11.42 21.38 10.03
N ALA A 243 -10.48 21.76 10.91
CA ALA A 243 -9.19 22.31 10.52
C ALA A 243 -8.30 21.26 9.82
N MET A 244 -8.34 19.99 10.26
CA MET A 244 -7.68 18.88 9.56
C MET A 244 -8.18 18.73 8.12
N THR A 245 -9.50 18.83 7.91
CA THR A 245 -10.10 18.75 6.57
C THR A 245 -9.64 19.89 5.66
N VAL A 246 -9.51 21.11 6.20
CA VAL A 246 -8.98 22.26 5.44
C VAL A 246 -7.56 22.00 4.98
N LEU A 247 -6.69 21.44 5.82
CA LEU A 247 -5.33 21.07 5.43
C LEU A 247 -5.28 19.97 4.36
N LEU A 248 -6.29 19.12 4.30
CA LEU A 248 -6.35 17.97 3.40
C LEU A 248 -7.22 18.19 2.15
N LYS A 249 -7.84 19.37 1.98
CA LYS A 249 -8.81 19.63 0.90
C LYS A 249 -8.24 19.45 -0.52
N ASP A 250 -6.94 19.73 -0.71
CA ASP A 250 -6.27 19.52 -1.98
C ASP A 250 -5.58 18.16 -2.04
N ALA A 251 -5.10 17.66 -0.90
CA ALA A 251 -4.49 16.34 -0.78
C ALA A 251 -5.46 15.18 -1.08
N ILE A 252 -6.78 15.37 -0.93
CA ILE A 252 -7.78 14.34 -1.25
C ILE A 252 -7.96 14.15 -2.78
N LYS A 253 -7.51 15.09 -3.60
CA LYS A 253 -7.58 15.01 -5.06
C LYS A 253 -6.46 14.12 -5.58
N PRO A 254 -6.76 13.09 -6.42
CA PRO A 254 -5.72 12.23 -6.99
C PRO A 254 -4.78 12.97 -7.93
N ASN A 255 -3.55 12.48 -8.05
CA ASN A 255 -2.51 13.07 -8.90
C ASN A 255 -2.40 12.31 -10.22
N LEU A 256 -2.49 13.03 -11.35
CA LEU A 256 -2.27 12.52 -12.69
C LEU A 256 -0.81 12.72 -13.10
N VAL A 257 -0.18 11.66 -13.60
CA VAL A 257 1.15 11.61 -14.21
C VAL A 257 1.13 10.66 -15.40
N GLN A 258 2.29 10.30 -15.92
CA GLN A 258 2.43 9.38 -17.06
C GLN A 258 3.61 8.44 -16.86
N THR A 259 3.65 7.36 -17.63
CA THR A 259 4.81 6.48 -17.72
C THR A 259 5.82 6.98 -18.77
N LEU A 260 7.00 6.33 -18.84
CA LEU A 260 7.98 6.58 -19.91
C LEU A 260 7.40 6.46 -21.32
N GLU A 261 6.37 5.62 -21.49
CA GLU A 261 5.67 5.41 -22.77
C GLU A 261 4.37 6.23 -22.87
N ASN A 262 4.19 7.22 -22.02
CA ASN A 262 3.03 8.13 -21.94
C ASN A 262 1.68 7.43 -21.62
N THR A 263 1.70 6.24 -21.03
CA THR A 263 0.51 5.63 -20.45
C THR A 263 0.07 6.46 -19.24
N PRO A 264 -1.22 6.83 -19.11
CA PRO A 264 -1.70 7.60 -17.96
C PRO A 264 -1.55 6.82 -16.65
N ALA A 265 -1.09 7.50 -15.61
CA ALA A 265 -1.01 6.95 -14.27
C ALA A 265 -1.57 7.93 -13.23
N ILE A 266 -2.35 7.40 -12.30
CA ILE A 266 -2.93 8.15 -11.18
C ILE A 266 -2.23 7.69 -9.91
N MET A 267 -1.54 8.61 -9.23
CA MET A 267 -0.84 8.31 -7.98
C MET A 267 -1.51 9.03 -6.82
N HIS A 268 -1.88 8.30 -5.76
CA HIS A 268 -2.55 8.94 -4.63
C HIS A 268 -2.50 8.08 -3.36
N GLY A 269 -1.96 8.67 -2.29
CA GLY A 269 -1.83 8.05 -0.99
C GLY A 269 -0.86 6.87 -0.96
N GLY A 270 -0.40 6.48 0.21
CA GLY A 270 0.63 5.45 0.34
C GLY A 270 0.65 4.70 1.67
N PRO A 271 -0.49 4.20 2.19
CA PRO A 271 -0.50 3.51 3.48
C PRO A 271 0.33 2.22 3.42
N PHE A 272 1.02 1.89 4.52
CA PHE A 272 1.79 0.65 4.61
C PHE A 272 0.87 -0.58 4.69
N ALA A 273 1.23 -1.65 3.97
CA ALA A 273 0.42 -2.87 3.90
C ALA A 273 0.57 -3.80 5.10
N ASN A 274 1.58 -3.62 5.95
CA ASN A 274 1.77 -4.42 7.16
C ASN A 274 1.12 -3.83 8.42
N ILE A 275 0.54 -2.63 8.32
CA ILE A 275 -0.11 -1.93 9.45
C ILE A 275 -1.40 -1.20 9.06
N ALA A 276 -1.70 -1.08 7.77
CA ALA A 276 -2.92 -0.53 7.20
C ALA A 276 -3.31 -1.34 5.95
N HIS A 277 -4.28 -0.86 5.16
CA HIS A 277 -4.78 -1.61 4.00
C HIS A 277 -3.81 -1.65 2.79
N GLY A 278 -2.74 -0.85 2.79
CA GLY A 278 -1.61 -0.99 1.85
C GLY A 278 -1.89 -0.76 0.38
N CYS A 279 -2.92 0.01 0.05
CA CYS A 279 -3.36 0.28 -1.31
C CYS A 279 -3.46 1.79 -1.55
N ASN A 280 -3.42 2.22 -2.80
CA ASN A 280 -3.74 3.61 -3.16
C ASN A 280 -5.19 3.96 -2.80
N SER A 281 -5.57 5.23 -2.98
CA SER A 281 -6.90 5.68 -2.58
C SER A 281 -8.04 5.05 -3.37
N VAL A 282 -9.21 4.98 -2.75
CA VAL A 282 -10.48 4.61 -3.40
C VAL A 282 -10.77 5.56 -4.56
N ARG A 283 -10.54 6.87 -4.35
CA ARG A 283 -10.76 7.90 -5.38
C ARG A 283 -9.88 7.67 -6.62
N ALA A 284 -8.59 7.40 -6.45
CA ALA A 284 -7.69 7.11 -7.57
C ALA A 284 -8.13 5.87 -8.35
N THR A 285 -8.52 4.79 -7.65
CA THR A 285 -8.98 3.56 -8.29
C THR A 285 -10.32 3.77 -9.01
N LYS A 286 -11.31 4.43 -8.38
CA LYS A 286 -12.58 4.75 -9.04
C LYS A 286 -12.39 5.67 -10.25
N THR A 287 -11.50 6.66 -10.15
CA THR A 287 -11.18 7.54 -11.30
C THR A 287 -10.56 6.74 -12.44
N ALA A 288 -9.60 5.84 -12.15
CA ALA A 288 -8.98 4.99 -13.17
C ALA A 288 -10.02 4.08 -13.85
N LEU A 289 -10.93 3.48 -13.09
CA LEU A 289 -12.03 2.65 -13.61
C LEU A 289 -12.98 3.42 -14.53
N LYS A 290 -13.25 4.69 -14.22
CA LYS A 290 -14.12 5.54 -15.04
C LYS A 290 -13.44 6.08 -16.30
N LEU A 291 -12.12 6.21 -16.30
CA LEU A 291 -11.36 6.77 -17.42
C LEU A 291 -10.84 5.72 -18.39
N GLY A 292 -10.56 4.49 -17.93
CA GLY A 292 -9.99 3.43 -18.75
C GLY A 292 -10.89 2.20 -18.89
N ASP A 293 -10.68 1.41 -19.93
CA ASP A 293 -11.28 0.09 -20.07
C ASP A 293 -10.66 -0.91 -19.10
N TYR A 294 -9.39 -0.64 -18.73
CA TYR A 294 -8.65 -1.39 -17.70
C TYR A 294 -8.04 -0.43 -16.69
N ALA A 295 -8.33 -0.65 -15.41
CA ALA A 295 -7.68 0.02 -14.30
C ALA A 295 -6.72 -0.96 -13.62
N ILE A 296 -5.42 -0.69 -13.69
CA ILE A 296 -4.37 -1.55 -13.14
C ILE A 296 -3.90 -0.93 -11.83
N THR A 297 -4.07 -1.65 -10.73
CA THR A 297 -3.67 -1.18 -9.40
C THR A 297 -2.82 -2.21 -8.69
N GLU A 298 -2.13 -1.81 -7.61
CA GLU A 298 -1.31 -2.71 -6.82
C GLU A 298 -1.70 -2.72 -5.34
N ALA A 299 -1.39 -3.83 -4.66
CA ALA A 299 -1.42 -3.93 -3.21
C ALA A 299 -0.01 -4.17 -2.65
N GLY A 300 0.29 -3.60 -1.48
CA GLY A 300 1.62 -3.65 -0.89
C GLY A 300 2.02 -5.04 -0.39
N PHE A 301 3.31 -5.35 -0.42
CA PHE A 301 3.89 -6.64 0.00
C PHE A 301 3.31 -7.86 -0.74
N GLY A 302 3.22 -9.01 -0.08
CA GLY A 302 2.66 -10.23 -0.62
C GLY A 302 1.14 -10.27 -0.62
N SER A 303 0.56 -11.25 -1.33
CA SER A 303 -0.89 -11.39 -1.42
C SER A 303 -1.54 -11.74 -0.08
N ASP A 304 -0.79 -12.35 0.82
CA ASP A 304 -1.20 -12.67 2.19
C ASP A 304 -1.47 -11.45 3.06
N LEU A 305 -0.88 -10.30 2.74
CA LEU A 305 -1.09 -9.03 3.41
C LEU A 305 -1.84 -8.04 2.53
N GLY A 306 -1.24 -7.71 1.37
CA GLY A 306 -1.75 -6.63 0.52
C GLY A 306 -3.04 -7.01 -0.20
N ALA A 307 -3.09 -8.16 -0.88
CA ALA A 307 -4.29 -8.55 -1.61
C ALA A 307 -5.45 -8.91 -0.67
N GLU A 308 -5.19 -9.58 0.45
CA GLU A 308 -6.21 -9.85 1.47
C GLU A 308 -6.87 -8.54 1.92
N LYS A 309 -6.10 -7.52 2.31
CA LYS A 309 -6.63 -6.22 2.74
C LYS A 309 -7.27 -5.42 1.60
N PHE A 310 -6.76 -5.57 0.39
CA PHE A 310 -7.41 -4.98 -0.78
C PHE A 310 -8.83 -5.52 -0.95
N PHE A 311 -9.03 -6.83 -0.79
CA PHE A 311 -10.34 -7.47 -0.91
C PHE A 311 -11.23 -7.20 0.30
N ASP A 312 -10.75 -7.52 1.51
CA ASP A 312 -11.56 -7.52 2.73
C ASP A 312 -11.75 -6.12 3.33
N ILE A 313 -10.93 -5.14 2.97
CA ILE A 313 -11.07 -3.76 3.44
C ILE A 313 -11.46 -2.84 2.27
N LYS A 314 -10.56 -2.64 1.28
CA LYS A 314 -10.76 -1.63 0.24
C LYS A 314 -11.94 -1.96 -0.69
N CYS A 315 -11.99 -3.16 -1.24
CA CYS A 315 -13.09 -3.58 -2.13
C CYS A 315 -14.43 -3.56 -1.39
N ARG A 316 -14.44 -4.03 -0.15
CA ARG A 316 -15.63 -4.03 0.70
C ARG A 316 -16.19 -2.61 0.89
N TYR A 317 -15.35 -1.65 1.30
CA TYR A 317 -15.81 -0.27 1.55
C TYR A 317 -16.17 0.49 0.27
N ALA A 318 -15.46 0.23 -0.81
CA ALA A 318 -15.62 0.99 -2.04
C ALA A 318 -16.59 0.35 -3.05
N GLY A 319 -17.10 -0.85 -2.76
CA GLY A 319 -17.95 -1.61 -3.69
C GLY A 319 -17.22 -2.04 -4.96
N LEU A 320 -15.90 -2.34 -4.85
CA LEU A 320 -15.08 -2.72 -5.99
C LEU A 320 -15.09 -4.23 -6.22
N THR A 321 -15.10 -4.64 -7.48
CA THR A 321 -14.99 -6.05 -7.89
C THR A 321 -13.80 -6.21 -8.83
N PRO A 322 -12.68 -6.84 -8.39
CA PRO A 322 -11.56 -7.13 -9.27
C PRO A 322 -11.96 -8.12 -10.37
N ALA A 323 -11.61 -7.83 -11.62
CA ALA A 323 -11.87 -8.72 -12.75
C ALA A 323 -10.77 -9.82 -12.86
N CYS A 324 -9.55 -9.50 -12.44
CA CYS A 324 -8.40 -10.40 -12.50
C CYS A 324 -7.34 -10.00 -11.47
N VAL A 325 -6.55 -10.97 -11.03
CA VAL A 325 -5.36 -10.75 -10.18
C VAL A 325 -4.11 -11.22 -10.91
N VAL A 326 -3.10 -10.36 -10.96
CA VAL A 326 -1.76 -10.69 -11.41
C VAL A 326 -0.88 -10.98 -10.20
N LEU A 327 -0.40 -12.20 -10.07
CA LEU A 327 0.51 -12.62 -9.01
C LEU A 327 1.94 -12.61 -9.52
N VAL A 328 2.71 -11.61 -9.10
CA VAL A 328 4.12 -11.46 -9.47
C VAL A 328 4.99 -12.36 -8.63
N SER A 329 5.87 -13.10 -9.27
CA SER A 329 6.92 -13.90 -8.65
C SER A 329 8.20 -13.81 -9.49
N THR A 330 9.31 -14.32 -8.96
CA THR A 330 10.59 -14.44 -9.65
C THR A 330 11.19 -15.81 -9.41
N VAL A 331 11.99 -16.31 -10.34
CA VAL A 331 12.79 -17.52 -10.12
C VAL A 331 13.66 -17.37 -8.86
N ARG A 332 14.21 -16.16 -8.65
CA ARG A 332 15.03 -15.84 -7.47
C ARG A 332 14.24 -15.97 -6.14
N SER A 333 13.00 -15.48 -6.10
CA SER A 333 12.18 -15.58 -4.89
C SER A 333 11.88 -17.03 -4.53
N MET A 334 11.62 -17.87 -5.51
CA MET A 334 11.42 -19.30 -5.28
C MET A 334 12.71 -19.99 -4.81
N LYS A 335 13.85 -19.74 -5.45
CA LYS A 335 15.15 -20.29 -4.98
C LYS A 335 15.49 -19.84 -3.56
N TYR A 336 15.23 -18.58 -3.22
CA TYR A 336 15.41 -18.06 -1.86
C TYR A 336 14.51 -18.78 -0.84
N ASN A 337 13.24 -18.96 -1.15
CA ASN A 337 12.31 -19.75 -0.35
C ASN A 337 12.70 -21.23 -0.26
N GLY A 338 13.48 -21.73 -1.21
CA GLY A 338 14.08 -23.06 -1.23
C GLY A 338 15.44 -23.16 -0.50
N GLY A 339 15.84 -22.07 0.19
CA GLY A 339 17.03 -22.06 1.05
C GLY A 339 18.33 -21.58 0.39
N VAL A 340 18.29 -21.08 -0.85
CA VAL A 340 19.49 -20.55 -1.53
C VAL A 340 19.87 -19.19 -0.96
N PRO A 341 21.14 -18.95 -0.54
CA PRO A 341 21.63 -17.66 -0.10
C PRO A 341 21.51 -16.57 -1.18
N LYS A 342 21.34 -15.31 -0.76
CA LYS A 342 21.11 -14.16 -1.65
C LYS A 342 22.17 -14.00 -2.74
N ASP A 343 23.43 -14.25 -2.45
CA ASP A 343 24.58 -14.12 -3.33
C ASP A 343 24.65 -15.22 -4.40
N GLN A 344 23.97 -16.34 -4.21
CA GLN A 344 23.93 -17.51 -5.12
C GLN A 344 22.66 -17.60 -5.98
N LEU A 345 21.71 -16.66 -5.85
CA LEU A 345 20.42 -16.70 -6.55
C LEU A 345 20.53 -16.60 -8.09
N LYS A 346 21.70 -16.25 -8.62
CA LYS A 346 21.94 -16.15 -10.07
C LYS A 346 22.29 -17.50 -10.72
N GLU A 347 22.65 -18.50 -9.95
CA GLU A 347 22.98 -19.83 -10.43
C GLU A 347 21.71 -20.67 -10.65
N GLU A 348 21.67 -21.48 -11.70
CA GLU A 348 20.58 -22.43 -11.92
C GLU A 348 20.51 -23.41 -10.74
N ASN A 349 19.32 -23.59 -10.18
CA ASN A 349 19.09 -24.54 -9.11
C ASN A 349 17.64 -25.03 -9.08
N LEU A 350 17.37 -26.06 -9.90
CA LEU A 350 16.02 -26.63 -10.03
C LEU A 350 15.53 -27.30 -8.74
N ASP A 351 16.41 -27.86 -7.91
CA ASP A 351 15.99 -28.51 -6.67
C ASP A 351 15.54 -27.47 -5.64
N ALA A 352 16.29 -26.39 -5.48
CA ALA A 352 15.87 -25.29 -4.62
C ALA A 352 14.61 -24.58 -5.16
N LEU A 353 14.52 -24.42 -6.50
CA LEU A 353 13.33 -23.88 -7.14
C LEU A 353 12.08 -24.72 -6.80
N ARG A 354 12.19 -26.05 -6.90
CA ARG A 354 11.12 -26.99 -6.54
C ARG A 354 10.76 -26.86 -5.06
N ALA A 355 11.77 -26.86 -4.18
CA ALA A 355 11.55 -26.73 -2.75
C ALA A 355 10.83 -25.42 -2.36
N GLY A 356 11.18 -24.30 -3.00
CA GLY A 356 10.61 -22.99 -2.68
C GLY A 356 9.34 -22.63 -3.44
N SER A 357 8.99 -23.35 -4.51
CA SER A 357 7.75 -23.12 -5.27
C SER A 357 6.48 -23.30 -4.46
N VAL A 358 6.54 -23.98 -3.33
CA VAL A 358 5.43 -24.13 -2.38
C VAL A 358 4.88 -22.80 -1.89
N ASN A 359 5.72 -21.75 -1.84
CA ASN A 359 5.29 -20.40 -1.50
C ASN A 359 4.38 -19.81 -2.60
N LEU A 360 4.81 -19.90 -3.87
CA LEU A 360 4.00 -19.47 -5.01
C LEU A 360 2.65 -20.21 -5.05
N LEU A 361 2.66 -21.52 -4.86
CA LEU A 361 1.44 -22.34 -4.86
C LEU A 361 0.48 -21.94 -3.72
N ALA A 362 1.00 -21.64 -2.53
CA ALA A 362 0.19 -21.14 -1.42
C ALA A 362 -0.49 -19.79 -1.76
N HIS A 363 0.23 -18.87 -2.40
CA HIS A 363 -0.34 -17.60 -2.84
C HIS A 363 -1.39 -17.76 -3.95
N ILE A 364 -1.20 -18.68 -4.90
CA ILE A 364 -2.22 -19.01 -5.91
C ILE A 364 -3.48 -19.56 -5.24
N GLU A 365 -3.34 -20.52 -4.33
CA GLU A 365 -4.47 -21.09 -3.58
C GLU A 365 -5.23 -20.03 -2.79
N ASN A 366 -4.50 -19.13 -2.10
CA ASN A 366 -5.10 -18.04 -1.31
C ASN A 366 -5.91 -17.08 -2.19
N LEU A 367 -5.37 -16.65 -3.33
CA LEU A 367 -6.08 -15.75 -4.24
C LEU A 367 -7.34 -16.39 -4.83
N LYS A 368 -7.29 -17.69 -5.15
CA LYS A 368 -8.46 -18.42 -5.65
C LYS A 368 -9.61 -18.51 -4.65
N LYS A 369 -9.31 -18.46 -3.34
CA LYS A 369 -10.36 -18.43 -2.30
C LYS A 369 -11.25 -17.19 -2.35
N PHE A 370 -10.81 -16.13 -2.99
CA PHE A 370 -11.60 -14.92 -3.22
C PHE A 370 -12.43 -14.98 -4.51
N GLY A 371 -12.36 -16.08 -5.26
CA GLY A 371 -13.17 -16.30 -6.46
C GLY A 371 -12.77 -15.51 -7.70
N VAL A 372 -11.54 -14.95 -7.75
CA VAL A 372 -11.04 -14.16 -8.87
C VAL A 372 -10.10 -14.97 -9.78
N PRO A 373 -10.12 -14.76 -11.11
CA PRO A 373 -9.13 -15.31 -12.02
C PRO A 373 -7.71 -14.86 -11.67
N VAL A 374 -6.74 -15.79 -11.70
CA VAL A 374 -5.33 -15.52 -11.35
C VAL A 374 -4.42 -15.74 -12.56
N VAL A 375 -3.58 -14.75 -12.87
CA VAL A 375 -2.49 -14.83 -13.85
C VAL A 375 -1.18 -14.68 -13.10
N VAL A 376 -0.29 -15.68 -13.18
CA VAL A 376 1.05 -15.60 -12.62
C VAL A 376 1.97 -14.88 -13.60
N ALA A 377 2.62 -13.82 -13.15
CA ALA A 377 3.62 -13.08 -13.92
C ALA A 377 5.00 -13.36 -13.35
N ILE A 378 5.86 -14.00 -14.14
CA ILE A 378 7.27 -14.17 -13.79
C ILE A 378 8.04 -12.96 -14.28
N ASN A 379 8.50 -12.12 -13.34
CA ASN A 379 9.39 -11.01 -13.63
C ASN A 379 10.79 -11.57 -13.90
N HIS A 380 11.15 -11.62 -15.17
CA HIS A 380 12.33 -12.29 -15.69
C HIS A 380 13.62 -11.50 -15.42
N PHE A 381 14.63 -12.18 -14.94
CA PHE A 381 16.00 -11.69 -14.84
C PHE A 381 16.91 -12.43 -15.84
N TYR A 382 17.96 -11.74 -16.32
CA TYR A 382 18.87 -12.27 -17.34
C TYR A 382 19.56 -13.60 -16.97
N ALA A 383 19.62 -13.94 -15.69
CA ALA A 383 20.22 -15.18 -15.21
C ALA A 383 19.21 -16.34 -15.08
N ASP A 384 17.93 -16.08 -15.29
CA ASP A 384 16.91 -17.14 -15.21
C ASP A 384 17.04 -18.06 -16.44
N THR A 385 17.10 -19.37 -16.22
CA THR A 385 17.25 -20.35 -17.30
C THR A 385 15.89 -20.79 -17.84
N GLN A 386 15.88 -21.29 -19.08
CA GLN A 386 14.65 -21.81 -19.69
C GLN A 386 14.10 -22.99 -18.92
N ALA A 387 14.95 -23.87 -18.38
CA ALA A 387 14.52 -25.01 -17.57
C ALA A 387 13.80 -24.58 -16.26
N GLU A 388 14.27 -23.51 -15.63
CA GLU A 388 13.61 -22.93 -14.45
C GLU A 388 12.25 -22.34 -14.82
N ILE A 389 12.16 -21.61 -15.93
CA ILE A 389 10.90 -21.01 -16.42
C ILE A 389 9.88 -22.09 -16.80
N ASP A 390 10.29 -23.12 -17.54
CA ASP A 390 9.43 -24.22 -17.97
C ASP A 390 8.84 -24.97 -16.76
N TYR A 391 9.65 -25.19 -15.72
CA TYR A 391 9.17 -25.78 -14.48
C TYR A 391 8.09 -24.91 -13.80
N VAL A 392 8.31 -23.60 -13.71
CA VAL A 392 7.33 -22.69 -13.09
C VAL A 392 6.04 -22.64 -13.90
N GLU A 393 6.12 -22.61 -15.24
CA GLU A 393 4.94 -22.69 -16.10
C GLU A 393 4.14 -23.97 -15.85
N GLN A 394 4.83 -25.13 -15.76
CA GLN A 394 4.19 -26.41 -15.48
C GLN A 394 3.41 -26.41 -14.16
N ILE A 395 4.00 -25.92 -13.06
CA ILE A 395 3.33 -25.90 -11.76
C ILE A 395 2.17 -24.90 -11.71
N CYS A 396 2.28 -23.76 -12.38
CA CYS A 396 1.19 -22.79 -12.49
C CYS A 396 -0.02 -23.37 -13.24
N LYS A 397 0.23 -24.03 -14.39
CA LYS A 397 -0.82 -24.73 -15.13
C LYS A 397 -1.48 -25.84 -14.32
N ALA A 398 -0.67 -26.65 -13.60
CA ALA A 398 -1.18 -27.69 -12.71
C ALA A 398 -2.02 -27.13 -11.56
N ALA A 399 -1.67 -25.94 -11.05
CA ALA A 399 -2.44 -25.21 -10.06
C ALA A 399 -3.67 -24.48 -10.67
N GLY A 400 -3.88 -24.57 -11.99
CA GLY A 400 -4.99 -23.93 -12.70
C GLY A 400 -4.92 -22.40 -12.69
N ALA A 401 -3.72 -21.84 -12.78
CA ALA A 401 -3.45 -20.42 -12.98
C ALA A 401 -2.86 -20.20 -14.38
N ASP A 402 -3.26 -19.10 -15.03
CA ASP A 402 -2.59 -18.65 -16.25
C ASP A 402 -1.17 -18.19 -15.92
N PHE A 403 -0.28 -18.25 -16.90
CA PHE A 403 1.14 -17.96 -16.74
C PHE A 403 1.66 -17.08 -17.89
N ALA A 404 2.48 -16.10 -17.57
CA ALA A 404 3.24 -15.33 -18.55
C ALA A 404 4.60 -14.89 -17.98
N VAL A 405 5.59 -14.77 -18.86
CA VAL A 405 6.88 -14.16 -18.55
C VAL A 405 6.83 -12.68 -18.90
N THR A 406 7.38 -11.82 -18.05
CA THR A 406 7.50 -10.39 -18.33
C THR A 406 8.95 -9.92 -18.23
N LYS A 407 9.39 -9.15 -19.22
CA LYS A 407 10.71 -8.52 -19.33
C LYS A 407 10.61 -7.00 -19.26
N CYS A 408 9.57 -6.48 -18.59
CA CYS A 408 9.23 -5.07 -18.63
C CYS A 408 10.31 -4.14 -18.05
N PHE A 409 11.18 -4.62 -17.16
CA PHE A 409 12.31 -3.84 -16.68
C PHE A 409 13.26 -3.45 -17.83
N ALA A 410 13.57 -4.39 -18.73
CA ALA A 410 14.51 -4.17 -19.83
C ALA A 410 13.84 -3.61 -21.09
N GLU A 411 12.57 -3.94 -21.34
CA GLU A 411 11.89 -3.75 -22.63
C GLU A 411 10.62 -2.88 -22.52
N GLY A 412 10.32 -2.34 -21.34
CA GLY A 412 9.10 -1.57 -21.12
C GLY A 412 7.83 -2.36 -21.44
N GLY A 413 6.83 -1.72 -22.02
CA GLY A 413 5.58 -2.37 -22.39
C GLY A 413 5.73 -3.50 -23.41
N ALA A 414 6.73 -3.44 -24.28
CA ALA A 414 6.99 -4.52 -25.25
C ALA A 414 7.32 -5.84 -24.55
N GLY A 415 8.02 -5.78 -23.42
CA GLY A 415 8.38 -6.96 -22.63
C GLY A 415 7.21 -7.58 -21.84
N SER A 416 6.00 -7.02 -21.90
CA SER A 416 4.81 -7.51 -21.17
C SER A 416 3.61 -7.78 -22.09
N LEU A 417 3.77 -7.85 -23.40
CA LEU A 417 2.64 -8.04 -24.34
C LEU A 417 1.89 -9.35 -24.07
N GLU A 418 2.61 -10.47 -23.90
CA GLU A 418 1.98 -11.76 -23.56
C GLU A 418 1.21 -11.68 -22.23
N LEU A 419 1.79 -11.05 -21.20
CA LEU A 419 1.10 -10.83 -19.93
C LEU A 419 -0.18 -10.04 -20.13
N ALA A 420 -0.15 -8.97 -20.93
CA ALA A 420 -1.31 -8.13 -21.21
C ALA A 420 -2.41 -8.91 -21.95
N GLU A 421 -2.08 -9.77 -22.90
CA GLU A 421 -3.04 -10.64 -23.58
C GLU A 421 -3.68 -11.64 -22.63
N LYS A 422 -2.88 -12.30 -21.76
CA LYS A 422 -3.37 -13.24 -20.75
C LYS A 422 -4.29 -12.55 -19.72
N VAL A 423 -3.92 -11.35 -19.27
CA VAL A 423 -4.72 -10.56 -18.33
C VAL A 423 -6.03 -10.11 -18.97
N ALA A 424 -6.01 -9.65 -20.23
CA ALA A 424 -7.22 -9.28 -20.94
C ALA A 424 -8.17 -10.49 -21.10
N ALA A 425 -7.63 -11.66 -21.45
CA ALA A 425 -8.43 -12.89 -21.54
C ALA A 425 -8.96 -13.34 -20.18
N ALA A 426 -8.17 -13.19 -19.10
CA ALA A 426 -8.60 -13.53 -17.75
C ALA A 426 -9.72 -12.62 -17.24
N CYS A 427 -9.73 -11.35 -17.62
CA CYS A 427 -10.80 -10.40 -17.28
C CYS A 427 -12.16 -10.73 -17.91
N GLU A 428 -12.20 -11.58 -18.93
CA GLU A 428 -13.45 -12.05 -19.56
C GLU A 428 -13.94 -13.40 -19.01
N LYS A 429 -13.18 -14.02 -18.10
CA LYS A 429 -13.60 -15.27 -17.44
C LYS A 429 -14.71 -14.99 -16.42
N GLU A 430 -15.46 -16.03 -16.09
CA GLU A 430 -16.44 -15.98 -15.01
C GLU A 430 -15.74 -15.59 -13.69
N ASN A 431 -16.38 -14.68 -12.96
CA ASN A 431 -15.85 -14.08 -11.74
C ASN A 431 -16.84 -14.26 -10.59
N HIS A 432 -16.38 -14.89 -9.52
CA HIS A 432 -17.16 -15.15 -8.31
C HIS A 432 -16.57 -14.41 -7.11
N PHE A 433 -16.05 -13.20 -7.32
CA PHE A 433 -15.42 -12.43 -6.26
C PHE A 433 -16.30 -12.30 -5.02
N HIS A 434 -15.70 -12.61 -3.88
CA HIS A 434 -16.30 -12.44 -2.56
C HIS A 434 -15.20 -12.13 -1.53
N THR A 435 -15.60 -11.52 -0.44
CA THR A 435 -14.73 -11.26 0.70
C THR A 435 -14.59 -12.52 1.56
N LEU A 436 -13.47 -12.66 2.26
CA LEU A 436 -13.15 -13.87 3.02
C LEU A 436 -14.14 -14.15 4.16
N TYR A 437 -14.68 -13.09 4.77
CA TYR A 437 -15.59 -13.20 5.92
C TYR A 437 -16.70 -12.15 5.87
N ASP A 438 -17.81 -12.44 6.54
CA ASP A 438 -18.88 -11.49 6.81
C ASP A 438 -18.52 -10.59 8.00
N LEU A 439 -18.92 -9.30 7.95
CA LEU A 439 -18.69 -8.37 9.07
C LEU A 439 -19.52 -8.71 10.31
N ASP A 440 -20.58 -9.50 10.18
CA ASP A 440 -21.39 -9.95 11.31
C ASP A 440 -20.73 -11.05 12.15
N LEU A 441 -19.66 -11.68 11.66
CA LEU A 441 -18.88 -12.62 12.46
C LEU A 441 -18.23 -11.93 13.68
N PRO A 442 -18.09 -12.62 14.81
CA PRO A 442 -17.30 -12.14 15.94
C PRO A 442 -15.86 -11.79 15.52
N VAL A 443 -15.27 -10.76 16.13
CA VAL A 443 -13.90 -10.32 15.81
C VAL A 443 -12.89 -11.45 15.87
N TYR A 444 -12.96 -12.28 16.89
CA TYR A 444 -12.04 -13.42 17.04
C TYR A 444 -12.17 -14.44 15.92
N GLU A 445 -13.36 -14.68 15.39
CA GLU A 445 -13.59 -15.58 14.26
C GLU A 445 -13.06 -14.98 12.94
N LYS A 446 -13.19 -13.66 12.74
CA LYS A 446 -12.57 -12.96 11.60
C LYS A 446 -11.05 -13.13 11.62
N ILE A 447 -10.42 -12.90 12.77
CA ILE A 447 -8.96 -13.06 12.96
C ILE A 447 -8.54 -14.52 12.68
N GLU A 448 -9.28 -15.47 13.24
CA GLU A 448 -8.99 -16.90 13.08
C GLU A 448 -9.16 -17.34 11.62
N LYS A 449 -10.17 -16.82 10.92
CA LYS A 449 -10.41 -17.12 9.51
C LYS A 449 -9.26 -16.63 8.62
N ILE A 450 -8.79 -15.39 8.82
CA ILE A 450 -7.61 -14.87 8.11
C ILE A 450 -6.38 -15.75 8.40
N ALA A 451 -6.13 -16.07 9.67
CA ALA A 451 -4.97 -16.84 10.08
C ALA A 451 -4.96 -18.26 9.47
N LYS A 452 -6.10 -18.94 9.47
CA LYS A 452 -6.23 -20.29 8.91
C LYS A 452 -6.26 -20.30 7.40
N GLU A 453 -7.12 -19.47 6.80
CA GLU A 453 -7.38 -19.52 5.36
C GLU A 453 -6.26 -18.87 4.53
N VAL A 454 -5.65 -17.78 5.01
CA VAL A 454 -4.63 -17.03 4.26
C VAL A 454 -3.22 -17.42 4.67
N TYR A 455 -2.96 -17.55 5.98
CA TYR A 455 -1.61 -17.86 6.48
C TYR A 455 -1.33 -19.35 6.61
N GLY A 456 -2.37 -20.18 6.66
CA GLY A 456 -2.22 -21.64 6.89
C GLY A 456 -1.86 -21.99 8.32
N ALA A 457 -2.20 -21.14 9.28
CA ALA A 457 -1.98 -21.38 10.71
C ALA A 457 -2.99 -22.38 11.27
N ASP A 458 -2.62 -23.10 12.33
CA ASP A 458 -3.51 -24.01 13.05
C ASP A 458 -4.52 -23.27 13.95
N GLY A 459 -4.26 -21.99 14.24
CA GLY A 459 -5.12 -21.13 15.04
C GLY A 459 -4.40 -19.87 15.50
N VAL A 460 -5.03 -19.16 16.45
CA VAL A 460 -4.55 -17.88 16.96
C VAL A 460 -4.44 -17.91 18.48
N ASP A 461 -3.35 -17.37 18.99
CA ASP A 461 -3.11 -17.11 20.40
C ASP A 461 -3.13 -15.61 20.68
N TYR A 462 -3.51 -15.23 21.88
CA TYR A 462 -3.64 -13.83 22.26
C TYR A 462 -2.91 -13.55 23.56
N THR A 463 -2.10 -12.49 23.60
CA THR A 463 -1.60 -12.00 24.89
C THR A 463 -2.76 -11.44 25.73
N LYS A 464 -2.58 -11.36 27.04
CA LYS A 464 -3.58 -10.76 27.93
C LYS A 464 -3.88 -9.29 27.55
N ALA A 465 -2.85 -8.56 27.13
CA ALA A 465 -2.97 -7.17 26.67
C ALA A 465 -3.80 -7.06 25.39
N ALA A 466 -3.51 -7.89 24.38
CA ALA A 466 -4.25 -7.95 23.13
C ALA A 466 -5.73 -8.28 23.36
N LYS A 467 -6.00 -9.31 24.16
CA LYS A 467 -7.39 -9.70 24.48
C LYS A 467 -8.16 -8.57 25.16
N LYS A 468 -7.56 -7.95 26.20
CA LYS A 468 -8.18 -6.82 26.89
C LYS A 468 -8.47 -5.64 25.94
N ALA A 469 -7.55 -5.34 25.00
CA ALA A 469 -7.73 -4.27 24.02
C ALA A 469 -8.86 -4.59 23.04
N ILE A 470 -8.88 -5.80 22.46
CA ILE A 470 -9.92 -6.25 21.51
C ILE A 470 -11.30 -6.21 22.20
N ASP A 471 -11.43 -6.78 23.39
CA ASP A 471 -12.69 -6.78 24.15
C ASP A 471 -13.16 -5.33 24.44
N GLY A 472 -12.23 -4.43 24.76
CA GLY A 472 -12.52 -2.99 24.93
C GLY A 472 -13.02 -2.33 23.64
N PHE A 473 -12.45 -2.64 22.51
CA PHE A 473 -12.88 -2.08 21.21
C PHE A 473 -14.22 -2.68 20.74
N ILE A 474 -14.48 -3.95 21.03
CA ILE A 474 -15.80 -4.57 20.81
C ILE A 474 -16.88 -3.81 21.60
N ALA A 475 -16.59 -3.44 22.84
CA ALA A 475 -17.51 -2.64 23.65
C ALA A 475 -17.75 -1.22 23.09
N LEU A 476 -16.86 -0.71 22.23
CA LEU A 476 -17.03 0.56 21.49
C LEU A 476 -17.70 0.37 20.11
N GLY A 477 -18.17 -0.84 19.77
CA GLY A 477 -18.83 -1.13 18.51
C GLY A 477 -17.91 -1.56 17.37
N ALA A 478 -16.64 -1.90 17.65
CA ALA A 478 -15.68 -2.36 16.64
C ALA A 478 -15.94 -3.81 16.17
N ASP A 479 -16.92 -4.50 16.71
CA ASP A 479 -17.31 -5.87 16.32
C ASP A 479 -17.79 -5.97 14.85
N LYS A 480 -18.31 -4.89 14.28
CA LYS A 480 -18.75 -4.80 12.87
C LYS A 480 -17.67 -4.31 11.90
N LEU A 481 -16.46 -4.06 12.37
CA LEU A 481 -15.37 -3.60 11.52
C LEU A 481 -14.58 -4.78 10.93
N PRO A 482 -13.98 -4.60 9.73
CA PRO A 482 -13.00 -5.55 9.22
C PRO A 482 -11.71 -5.54 10.07
N VAL A 483 -10.95 -6.62 9.99
CA VAL A 483 -9.70 -6.79 10.69
C VAL A 483 -8.53 -6.54 9.75
N CYS A 484 -7.56 -5.76 10.21
CA CYS A 484 -6.27 -5.52 9.56
C CYS A 484 -5.18 -6.26 10.35
N MET A 485 -4.74 -7.41 9.85
CA MET A 485 -3.64 -8.15 10.47
C MET A 485 -2.31 -7.47 10.15
N ALA A 486 -1.62 -6.98 11.17
CA ALA A 486 -0.30 -6.38 11.10
C ALA A 486 0.77 -7.45 11.42
N LYS A 487 1.40 -7.98 10.39
CA LYS A 487 2.29 -9.14 10.42
C LYS A 487 3.59 -8.85 9.66
N THR A 488 4.64 -9.60 9.92
CA THR A 488 5.82 -9.61 9.05
C THR A 488 5.44 -9.92 7.60
N GLN A 489 6.05 -9.23 6.67
CA GLN A 489 5.84 -9.44 5.23
C GLN A 489 6.66 -10.60 4.65
N TYR A 490 7.65 -11.10 5.38
CA TYR A 490 8.64 -12.05 4.86
C TYR A 490 8.23 -13.52 4.95
N SER A 491 7.14 -13.83 5.61
CA SER A 491 6.65 -15.20 5.81
C SER A 491 5.13 -15.22 5.83
N LEU A 492 4.53 -16.34 5.52
CA LEU A 492 3.11 -16.61 5.79
C LEU A 492 2.83 -16.69 7.30
N SER A 493 3.82 -17.07 8.12
CA SER A 493 3.69 -17.03 9.59
C SER A 493 4.02 -15.64 10.16
N ASP A 494 3.93 -15.49 11.48
CA ASP A 494 4.39 -14.31 12.23
C ASP A 494 5.90 -14.34 12.56
N ASP A 495 6.59 -15.43 12.17
CA ASP A 495 8.04 -15.57 12.27
C ASP A 495 8.70 -15.34 10.90
N PRO A 496 9.47 -14.24 10.71
CA PRO A 496 10.08 -13.90 9.42
C PRO A 496 11.12 -14.91 8.93
N THR A 497 11.58 -15.84 9.78
CA THR A 497 12.58 -16.85 9.42
C THR A 497 11.96 -18.11 8.80
N LYS A 498 10.66 -18.30 8.93
CA LYS A 498 9.92 -19.44 8.38
C LYS A 498 9.56 -19.17 6.92
N LEU A 499 10.46 -19.55 6.01
CA LEU A 499 10.29 -19.35 4.57
C LEU A 499 9.38 -20.41 3.92
N GLY A 500 9.01 -20.20 2.66
CA GLY A 500 8.22 -21.13 1.87
C GLY A 500 6.76 -21.21 2.30
N ARG A 501 6.29 -22.39 2.65
CA ARG A 501 4.94 -22.66 3.15
C ARG A 501 5.03 -23.33 4.53
N PRO A 502 5.21 -22.57 5.60
CA PRO A 502 5.25 -23.13 6.96
C PRO A 502 3.93 -23.80 7.32
N GLY A 503 3.99 -24.84 8.14
CA GLY A 503 2.84 -25.54 8.72
C GLY A 503 3.09 -25.84 10.20
N GLY A 504 2.06 -26.25 10.93
CA GLY A 504 2.18 -26.59 12.35
C GLY A 504 2.50 -25.39 13.25
N PHE A 505 1.97 -24.21 12.92
CA PHE A 505 2.21 -22.97 13.68
C PHE A 505 0.91 -22.27 14.05
N ARG A 506 0.98 -21.43 15.06
CA ARG A 506 -0.12 -20.56 15.49
C ARG A 506 0.34 -19.09 15.40
N ILE A 507 -0.56 -18.22 15.01
CA ILE A 507 -0.32 -16.76 15.00
C ILE A 507 -0.52 -16.22 16.43
N THR A 508 0.40 -15.39 16.90
CA THR A 508 0.27 -14.74 18.21
C THR A 508 -0.06 -13.25 18.04
N VAL A 509 -1.29 -12.86 18.38
CA VAL A 509 -1.67 -11.45 18.45
C VAL A 509 -1.13 -10.85 19.75
N SER A 510 -0.16 -9.96 19.62
CA SER A 510 0.57 -9.35 20.76
C SER A 510 -0.12 -8.09 21.28
N SER A 511 -0.75 -7.31 20.39
CA SER A 511 -1.50 -6.08 20.72
C SER A 511 -2.58 -5.80 19.68
N ALA A 512 -3.50 -4.90 20.01
CA ALA A 512 -4.50 -4.40 19.08
C ALA A 512 -4.67 -2.89 19.24
N SER A 513 -5.07 -2.22 18.15
CA SER A 513 -5.43 -0.80 18.14
C SER A 513 -6.63 -0.57 17.22
N LEU A 514 -7.44 0.44 17.53
CA LEU A 514 -8.60 0.79 16.75
C LEU A 514 -8.30 1.98 15.85
N SER A 515 -8.37 1.79 14.55
CA SER A 515 -8.40 2.87 13.54
C SER A 515 -9.87 3.21 13.27
N ALA A 516 -10.50 3.91 14.21
CA ALA A 516 -11.95 4.13 14.21
C ALA A 516 -12.43 4.99 13.05
N GLY A 517 -11.65 6.02 12.69
CA GLY A 517 -11.94 6.88 11.55
C GLY A 517 -11.71 6.18 10.20
N ALA A 518 -10.68 5.36 10.09
CA ALA A 518 -10.44 4.53 8.92
C ALA A 518 -11.44 3.37 8.82
N GLY A 519 -11.97 2.91 9.95
CA GLY A 519 -13.02 1.90 10.03
C GLY A 519 -12.49 0.47 10.02
N PHE A 520 -11.36 0.17 10.66
CA PHE A 520 -10.86 -1.19 10.84
C PHE A 520 -10.12 -1.39 12.17
N LEU A 521 -10.10 -2.63 12.63
CA LEU A 521 -9.37 -3.06 13.82
C LEU A 521 -7.99 -3.59 13.41
N VAL A 522 -6.91 -3.01 13.94
CA VAL A 522 -5.54 -3.48 13.70
C VAL A 522 -5.14 -4.48 14.77
N CYS A 523 -4.77 -5.70 14.34
CA CYS A 523 -4.27 -6.77 15.20
C CYS A 523 -2.80 -7.02 14.89
N GLN A 524 -1.91 -6.69 15.83
CA GLN A 524 -0.46 -6.81 15.64
C GLN A 524 0.05 -8.17 16.08
N THR A 525 0.86 -8.78 15.22
CA THR A 525 1.60 -10.01 15.50
C THR A 525 3.10 -9.71 15.48
N GLY A 526 3.81 -10.02 16.56
CA GLY A 526 5.24 -9.70 16.65
C GLY A 526 5.54 -8.19 16.70
N ASN A 527 6.75 -7.80 16.31
CA ASN A 527 7.22 -6.41 16.32
C ASN A 527 7.03 -5.76 14.95
N VAL A 528 5.87 -5.16 14.71
CA VAL A 528 5.64 -4.32 13.54
C VAL A 528 5.99 -2.87 13.85
N MET A 529 7.01 -2.33 13.18
CA MET A 529 7.49 -0.97 13.44
C MET A 529 6.71 0.06 12.68
N THR A 530 6.09 1.00 13.39
CA THR A 530 5.40 2.17 12.82
C THR A 530 6.33 3.37 12.59
N MET A 531 7.54 3.36 13.16
CA MET A 531 8.61 4.32 12.89
C MET A 531 9.89 3.56 12.53
N PRO A 532 10.18 3.36 11.23
CA PRO A 532 11.41 2.73 10.78
C PRO A 532 12.64 3.54 11.18
N GLY A 533 13.79 2.89 11.32
CA GLY A 533 15.08 3.57 11.48
C GLY A 533 15.89 3.53 10.19
N LEU A 534 16.82 4.45 10.04
CA LEU A 534 17.83 4.37 8.98
C LEU A 534 18.73 3.16 9.20
N SER A 535 19.15 2.52 8.10
CA SER A 535 20.09 1.39 8.11
C SER A 535 21.51 1.87 8.36
N LYS A 536 22.46 0.92 8.45
CA LYS A 536 23.90 1.24 8.54
C LYS A 536 24.41 1.99 7.30
N SER A 537 23.83 1.72 6.12
CA SER A 537 24.15 2.37 4.85
C SER A 537 22.85 2.79 4.17
N PRO A 538 22.22 3.89 4.61
CA PRO A 538 20.98 4.37 4.00
C PRO A 538 21.24 4.94 2.60
N ALA A 539 20.19 4.98 1.76
CA ALA A 539 20.26 5.60 0.45
C ALA A 539 20.68 7.08 0.51
N ALA A 540 20.36 7.77 1.60
CA ALA A 540 20.78 9.15 1.87
C ALA A 540 22.30 9.40 1.74
N TYR A 541 23.14 8.39 1.92
CA TYR A 541 24.60 8.57 1.78
C TYR A 541 25.09 8.70 0.34
N ARG A 542 24.27 8.32 -0.66
CA ARG A 542 24.62 8.37 -2.08
C ARG A 542 23.76 9.36 -2.87
N ILE A 543 22.69 9.87 -2.27
CA ILE A 543 21.83 10.88 -2.90
C ILE A 543 22.49 12.23 -2.74
N ASP A 544 22.70 12.95 -3.86
CA ASP A 544 23.37 14.25 -3.89
C ASP A 544 22.83 15.10 -5.06
N VAL A 545 23.34 16.28 -5.23
CA VAL A 545 23.14 17.15 -6.38
C VAL A 545 24.47 17.38 -7.09
N ASP A 546 24.47 17.33 -8.42
CA ASP A 546 25.64 17.67 -9.22
C ASP A 546 25.83 19.21 -9.34
N ASP A 547 26.93 19.64 -9.96
CA ASP A 547 27.24 21.06 -10.16
C ASP A 547 26.20 21.81 -11.03
N GLN A 548 25.32 21.11 -11.71
CA GLN A 548 24.24 21.65 -12.55
C GLN A 548 22.90 21.67 -11.82
N GLY A 549 22.85 21.17 -10.59
CA GLY A 549 21.63 21.08 -9.78
C GLY A 549 20.75 19.86 -10.07
N ASN A 550 21.24 18.86 -10.81
CA ASN A 550 20.51 17.64 -11.04
C ASN A 550 20.69 16.69 -9.85
N THR A 551 19.62 15.98 -9.48
CA THR A 551 19.68 14.95 -8.46
C THR A 551 20.43 13.72 -8.96
N VAL A 552 21.39 13.22 -8.17
CA VAL A 552 22.16 12.00 -8.46
C VAL A 552 21.98 10.99 -7.33
N GLY A 553 22.15 9.71 -7.65
CA GLY A 553 22.09 8.63 -6.66
C GLY A 553 20.69 8.32 -6.11
N LEU A 554 19.64 8.85 -6.70
CA LEU A 554 18.26 8.62 -6.28
C LEU A 554 17.72 7.24 -6.72
N PHE A 555 18.42 6.38 -7.35
CA PHE A 555 18.20 4.96 -7.70
C PHE A 555 18.97 4.57 -8.96
#